data_dd5f9cbbfb8bfc3ef0bfd9c8f78d7271
#
_entry.id   dd5f9cbbfb8bfc3ef0bfd9c8f78d7271
#
_cell.length_a   1.000
_cell.length_b   1.000
_cell.length_c   1.000
_cell.angle_alpha   90.00
_cell.angle_beta   90.00
_cell.angle_gamma   90.00
#
_symmetry.space_group_name_H-M   'P 1'
#
loop_
_entity.id
_entity.type
_entity.pdbx_description
1 polymer ?
#
loop_
_entity_poly.entity_id
_entity_poly.type
_entity_poly.pdbx_seq_one_letter_code
_entity_poly.pdbx_strand_id
1 'polypeptide(L)'
;RPVRFSWQPVAGVRNTDPKAVPRDKYLFEELENRLRRWPARFMLMMTIGEAGDALDDPTQPWPARRIRVVMGTLTLIKVAEDQATDGEHISFNPCRLSPGIEASGDPILEARLGAYEVSREMRGGTACCRSARSVRA
;
A
#
# COMPACT_ATOMS: atom_id res chain seq x y z
N ARG A 1 -2.78 -3.17 -20.46
CA ARG A 1 -1.93 -4.26 -19.98
C ARG A 1 -2.07 -4.38 -18.47
N PRO A 2 -2.12 -5.60 -17.91
CA PRO A 2 -2.12 -5.79 -16.47
C PRO A 2 -0.77 -5.38 -15.89
N VAL A 3 -0.83 -4.79 -14.69
CA VAL A 3 0.37 -4.37 -13.94
C VAL A 3 0.22 -4.72 -12.47
N ARG A 4 1.33 -4.99 -11.79
CA ARG A 4 1.40 -5.10 -10.33
C ARG A 4 2.41 -4.11 -9.80
N PHE A 5 2.03 -3.41 -8.74
CA PHE A 5 2.93 -2.48 -8.07
C PHE A 5 3.50 -3.11 -6.79
N SER A 6 4.74 -2.80 -6.50
CA SER A 6 5.41 -3.21 -5.27
C SER A 6 6.38 -2.14 -4.80
N TRP A 7 6.54 -2.02 -3.48
CA TRP A 7 7.55 -1.16 -2.88
C TRP A 7 8.80 -1.97 -2.59
N GLN A 8 9.94 -1.44 -3.00
CA GLN A 8 11.25 -2.02 -2.72
C GLN A 8 12.07 -1.05 -1.88
N PRO A 9 12.46 -1.44 -0.64
CA PRO A 9 13.29 -0.56 0.19
C PRO A 9 14.68 -0.40 -0.41
N VAL A 10 15.15 0.83 -0.53
CA VAL A 10 16.49 1.14 -1.08
C VAL A 10 17.61 0.61 -0.17
N ALA A 11 17.38 0.61 1.14
CA ALA A 11 18.33 0.08 2.12
C ALA A 11 18.38 -1.47 2.18
N GLY A 12 17.56 -2.15 1.37
CA GLY A 12 17.36 -3.58 1.44
C GLY A 12 16.49 -4.02 2.64
N VAL A 13 16.26 -5.31 2.74
CA VAL A 13 15.49 -5.93 3.82
C VAL A 13 16.46 -6.53 4.83
N ARG A 14 16.28 -6.21 6.10
CA ARG A 14 17.00 -6.85 7.22
C ARG A 14 16.00 -7.63 8.05
N ASN A 15 16.25 -8.89 8.24
CA ASN A 15 15.45 -9.70 9.14
C ASN A 15 15.83 -9.36 10.59
N THR A 16 14.83 -9.24 11.45
CA THR A 16 15.04 -9.16 12.89
C THR A 16 15.51 -10.51 13.40
N ASP A 17 16.24 -10.52 14.53
CA ASP A 17 16.62 -11.75 15.19
C ASP A 17 15.36 -12.57 15.54
N PRO A 18 15.23 -13.82 15.04
CA PRO A 18 14.07 -14.67 15.34
C PRO A 18 13.86 -14.94 16.84
N LYS A 19 14.90 -14.77 17.64
CA LYS A 19 14.87 -14.94 19.10
C LYS A 19 14.49 -13.66 19.84
N ALA A 20 14.47 -12.52 19.17
CA ALA A 20 14.03 -11.27 19.78
C ALA A 20 12.52 -11.31 19.98
N VAL A 21 12.07 -11.17 21.22
CA VAL A 21 10.64 -10.97 21.51
C VAL A 21 10.30 -9.54 21.11
N PRO A 22 9.43 -9.33 20.11
CA PRO A 22 9.05 -7.98 19.70
C PRO A 22 8.27 -7.32 20.85
N ARG A 23 8.65 -6.07 21.19
CA ARG A 23 7.84 -5.22 22.06
C ARG A 23 6.60 -4.77 21.32
N ASP A 24 5.53 -4.45 22.06
CA ASP A 24 4.40 -3.75 21.45
C ASP A 24 4.88 -2.47 20.75
N LYS A 25 4.37 -2.25 19.53
CA LYS A 25 4.71 -1.08 18.69
C LYS A 25 6.18 -0.95 18.26
N TYR A 26 6.98 -2.01 18.36
CA TYR A 26 8.42 -1.94 18.01
C TYR A 26 8.69 -1.42 16.58
N LEU A 27 7.79 -1.66 15.62
CA LEU A 27 7.91 -1.14 14.25
C LEU A 27 7.76 0.39 14.19
N PHE A 28 6.87 0.96 15.00
CA PHE A 28 6.72 2.41 15.11
C PHE A 28 7.97 3.04 15.71
N GLU A 29 8.44 2.50 16.82
CA GLU A 29 9.65 2.97 17.49
C GLU A 29 10.89 2.87 16.58
N GLU A 30 11.01 1.78 15.82
CA GLU A 30 12.09 1.59 14.86
C GLU A 30 12.03 2.63 13.74
N LEU A 31 10.84 2.85 13.17
CA LEU A 31 10.64 3.83 12.11
C LEU A 31 10.95 5.25 12.59
N GLU A 32 10.45 5.64 13.76
CA GLU A 32 10.76 6.95 14.37
C GLU A 32 12.26 7.13 14.59
N ASN A 33 12.92 6.16 15.21
CA ASN A 33 14.35 6.21 15.48
C ASN A 33 15.18 6.27 14.20
N ARG A 34 14.73 5.58 13.15
CA ARG A 34 15.34 5.62 11.82
C ARG A 34 15.19 6.99 11.20
N LEU A 35 13.98 7.57 11.18
CA LEU A 35 13.71 8.85 10.55
C LEU A 35 14.39 10.03 11.25
N ARG A 36 14.65 9.92 12.56
CA ARG A 36 15.48 10.91 13.29
C ARG A 36 16.93 10.96 12.80
N ARG A 37 17.42 9.88 12.19
CA ARG A 37 18.81 9.77 11.72
C ARG A 37 18.91 9.99 10.22
N TRP A 38 18.07 9.31 9.44
CA TRP A 38 18.14 9.30 7.98
C TRP A 38 16.76 9.09 7.36
N PRO A 39 16.47 9.73 6.21
CA PRO A 39 15.27 9.45 5.47
C PRO A 39 15.18 7.99 5.02
N ALA A 40 13.99 7.40 5.09
CA ALA A 40 13.73 6.07 4.55
C ALA A 40 13.23 6.19 3.10
N ARG A 41 13.85 5.44 2.17
CA ARG A 41 13.54 5.50 0.74
C ARG A 41 13.03 4.17 0.22
N PHE A 42 12.01 4.24 -0.62
CA PHE A 42 11.41 3.08 -1.28
C PHE A 42 11.23 3.39 -2.75
N MET A 43 11.60 2.45 -3.61
CA MET A 43 11.29 2.51 -5.04
C MET A 43 9.91 1.91 -5.29
N LEU A 44 9.07 2.62 -6.04
CA LEU A 44 7.85 2.06 -6.59
C LEU A 44 8.19 1.31 -7.86
N MET A 45 8.02 0.01 -7.82
CA MET A 45 8.25 -0.89 -8.96
C MET A 45 6.93 -1.26 -9.59
N MET A 46 6.86 -1.17 -10.91
CA MET A 46 5.75 -1.70 -11.72
C MET A 46 6.22 -2.93 -12.47
N THR A 47 5.57 -4.06 -12.24
CA THR A 47 5.76 -5.29 -13.01
C THR A 47 4.69 -5.35 -14.10
N ILE A 48 5.09 -5.56 -15.34
CA ILE A 48 4.20 -5.65 -16.50
C ILE A 48 3.83 -7.11 -16.73
N GLY A 49 2.54 -7.41 -16.65
CA GLY A 49 2.02 -8.74 -16.92
C GLY A 49 1.91 -9.05 -18.42
N GLU A 50 1.78 -10.33 -18.70
CA GLU A 50 1.58 -10.87 -20.04
C GLU A 50 0.33 -11.75 -20.08
N ALA A 51 -0.04 -12.19 -21.29
CA ALA A 51 -1.16 -13.10 -21.46
C ALA A 51 -0.91 -14.42 -20.68
N GLY A 52 -1.93 -14.83 -19.92
CA GLY A 52 -1.88 -16.02 -19.07
C GLY A 52 -1.41 -15.79 -17.64
N ASP A 53 -1.00 -14.56 -17.27
CA ASP A 53 -0.75 -14.23 -15.86
C ASP A 53 -2.08 -14.14 -15.09
N ALA A 54 -2.12 -14.69 -13.88
CA ALA A 54 -3.28 -14.59 -13.03
C ALA A 54 -3.53 -13.15 -12.61
N LEU A 55 -4.74 -12.63 -12.89
CA LEU A 55 -5.11 -11.25 -12.56
C LEU A 55 -5.95 -11.14 -11.30
N ASP A 56 -6.76 -12.15 -11.04
CA ASP A 56 -7.78 -12.16 -10.00
C ASP A 56 -7.41 -13.04 -8.80
N ASP A 57 -6.26 -13.72 -8.87
CA ASP A 57 -5.72 -14.53 -7.79
C ASP A 57 -4.41 -13.93 -7.26
N PRO A 58 -4.44 -13.26 -6.08
CA PRO A 58 -3.26 -12.65 -5.49
C PRO A 58 -2.25 -13.67 -4.94
N THR A 59 -2.65 -14.94 -4.80
CA THR A 59 -1.77 -16.01 -4.32
C THR A 59 -0.85 -16.57 -5.42
N GLN A 60 -1.18 -16.29 -6.67
CA GLN A 60 -0.39 -16.74 -7.83
C GLN A 60 0.71 -15.71 -8.13
N PRO A 61 1.99 -16.05 -7.90
CA PRO A 61 3.09 -15.16 -8.28
C PRO A 61 3.25 -15.14 -9.80
N TRP A 62 3.50 -13.95 -10.35
CA TRP A 62 3.90 -13.83 -11.73
C TRP A 62 5.36 -14.29 -11.93
N PRO A 63 5.71 -14.82 -13.10
CA PRO A 63 7.09 -15.24 -13.38
C PRO A 63 8.10 -14.12 -13.11
N ALA A 64 9.22 -14.47 -12.47
CA ALA A 64 10.27 -13.52 -12.11
C ALA A 64 10.90 -12.78 -13.32
N ARG A 65 10.78 -13.36 -14.53
CA ARG A 65 11.27 -12.78 -15.79
C ARG A 65 10.42 -11.63 -16.33
N ARG A 66 9.28 -11.30 -15.68
CA ARG A 66 8.45 -10.18 -16.14
C ARG A 66 9.22 -8.87 -16.07
N ILE A 67 8.95 -8.00 -17.04
CA ILE A 67 9.58 -6.67 -17.12
C ILE A 67 9.17 -5.87 -15.88
N ARG A 68 10.17 -5.30 -15.21
CA ARG A 68 9.98 -4.44 -14.05
C ARG A 68 10.55 -3.06 -14.34
N VAL A 69 9.76 -2.03 -14.06
CA VAL A 69 10.10 -0.62 -14.31
C VAL A 69 10.04 0.14 -13.00
N VAL A 70 11.03 0.98 -12.76
CA VAL A 70 11.00 1.94 -11.64
C VAL A 70 10.09 3.09 -12.03
N MET A 71 9.01 3.29 -11.26
CA MET A 71 8.03 4.35 -11.51
C MET A 71 8.33 5.63 -10.72
N GLY A 72 9.00 5.50 -9.60
CA GLY A 72 9.34 6.64 -8.76
C GLY A 72 9.96 6.21 -7.43
N THR A 73 10.24 7.20 -6.59
CA THR A 73 10.80 6.99 -5.25
C THR A 73 9.94 7.70 -4.22
N LEU A 74 9.53 6.97 -3.19
CA LEU A 74 8.95 7.52 -1.97
C LEU A 74 10.08 7.76 -0.98
N THR A 75 10.17 8.98 -0.45
CA THR A 75 11.10 9.34 0.62
C THR A 75 10.31 9.75 1.85
N LEU A 76 10.42 8.98 2.93
CA LEU A 76 9.91 9.34 4.24
C LEU A 76 10.95 10.18 4.95
N ILE A 77 10.60 11.40 5.31
CA ILE A 77 11.55 12.39 5.85
C ILE A 77 11.43 12.49 7.37
N LYS A 78 10.22 12.58 7.87
CA LYS A 78 9.91 12.70 9.30
C LYS A 78 8.55 12.11 9.63
N VAL A 79 8.34 11.82 10.88
CA VAL A 79 7.03 11.51 11.44
C VAL A 79 6.23 12.80 11.59
N ALA A 80 4.95 12.79 11.32
CA ALA A 80 4.06 13.94 11.57
C ALA A 80 4.03 14.27 13.07
N GLU A 81 3.97 15.57 13.40
CA GLU A 81 3.98 16.02 14.78
C GLU A 81 2.70 15.63 15.53
N ASP A 82 1.57 15.73 14.85
CA ASP A 82 0.27 15.29 15.37
C ASP A 82 -0.28 14.13 14.49
N GLN A 83 0.19 12.94 14.79
CA GLN A 83 -0.26 11.74 14.05
C GLN A 83 -1.73 11.40 14.31
N ALA A 84 -2.24 11.72 15.49
CA ALA A 84 -3.62 11.41 15.85
C ALA A 84 -4.59 12.25 15.00
N THR A 85 -4.31 13.55 14.83
CA THR A 85 -5.15 14.43 14.03
C THR A 85 -4.87 14.30 12.54
N ASP A 86 -3.60 14.32 12.13
CA ASP A 86 -3.21 14.27 10.72
C ASP A 86 -3.49 12.90 10.07
N GLY A 87 -3.36 11.82 10.84
CA GLY A 87 -3.56 10.46 10.36
C GLY A 87 -5.01 9.98 10.28
N GLU A 88 -5.87 10.47 11.18
CA GLU A 88 -7.25 9.99 11.32
C GLU A 88 -8.13 10.28 10.09
N HIS A 89 -7.86 11.36 9.38
CA HIS A 89 -8.61 11.76 8.19
C HIS A 89 -8.15 11.07 6.91
N ILE A 90 -7.00 10.39 6.93
CA ILE A 90 -6.45 9.75 5.75
C ILE A 90 -7.06 8.36 5.57
N SER A 91 -7.57 8.10 4.36
CA SER A 91 -8.01 6.76 3.95
C SER A 91 -7.13 6.25 2.83
N PHE A 92 -6.39 5.18 3.11
CA PHE A 92 -5.52 4.51 2.14
C PHE A 92 -6.28 3.45 1.34
N ASN A 93 -7.44 3.81 0.82
CA ASN A 93 -8.25 2.91 0.00
C ASN A 93 -7.49 2.51 -1.28
N PRO A 94 -7.17 1.22 -1.46
CA PRO A 94 -6.36 0.75 -2.59
C PRO A 94 -7.06 0.86 -3.95
N CYS A 95 -8.37 1.08 -3.96
CA CYS A 95 -9.14 1.27 -5.19
C CYS A 95 -9.38 2.73 -5.54
N ARG A 96 -8.80 3.68 -4.78
CA ARG A 96 -8.75 5.09 -5.17
C ARG A 96 -7.61 5.28 -6.15
N LEU A 97 -7.89 5.02 -7.42
CA LEU A 97 -6.90 5.03 -8.50
C LEU A 97 -6.98 6.31 -9.31
N SER A 98 -5.85 6.71 -9.90
CA SER A 98 -5.79 7.81 -10.86
C SER A 98 -6.45 7.40 -12.18
N PRO A 99 -6.93 8.37 -12.99
CA PRO A 99 -7.43 8.09 -14.35
C PRO A 99 -6.39 7.30 -15.16
N GLY A 100 -6.86 6.31 -15.90
CA GLY A 100 -6.01 5.42 -16.72
C GLY A 100 -5.51 4.16 -16.00
N ILE A 101 -5.84 3.99 -14.71
CA ILE A 101 -5.57 2.75 -13.96
C ILE A 101 -6.91 2.21 -13.46
N GLU A 102 -7.14 0.92 -13.68
CA GLU A 102 -8.34 0.20 -13.22
C GLU A 102 -7.95 -0.90 -12.25
N ALA A 103 -8.81 -1.15 -11.27
CA ALA A 103 -8.63 -2.28 -10.35
C ALA A 103 -8.90 -3.59 -11.10
N SER A 104 -8.13 -4.64 -10.76
CA SER A 104 -8.44 -6.00 -11.21
C SER A 104 -9.69 -6.56 -10.52
N GLY A 105 -10.22 -7.66 -11.02
CA GLY A 105 -11.33 -8.39 -10.42
C GLY A 105 -10.94 -9.23 -9.19
N ASP A 106 -9.81 -8.93 -8.55
CA ASP A 106 -9.34 -9.62 -7.35
C ASP A 106 -10.36 -9.45 -6.20
N PRO A 107 -11.00 -10.55 -5.74
CA PRO A 107 -12.03 -10.49 -4.71
C PRO A 107 -11.49 -9.99 -3.36
N ILE A 108 -10.21 -10.20 -3.07
CA ILE A 108 -9.59 -9.67 -1.85
C ILE A 108 -9.45 -8.15 -1.95
N LEU A 109 -9.06 -7.63 -3.11
CA LEU A 109 -8.98 -6.20 -3.35
C LEU A 109 -10.38 -5.55 -3.22
N GLU A 110 -11.40 -6.19 -3.76
CA GLU A 110 -12.78 -5.73 -3.68
C GLU A 110 -13.31 -5.73 -2.24
N ALA A 111 -13.08 -6.81 -1.47
CA ALA A 111 -13.47 -6.90 -0.07
C ALA A 111 -12.79 -5.82 0.80
N ARG A 112 -11.58 -5.42 0.47
CA ARG A 112 -10.85 -4.36 1.18
C ARG A 112 -11.55 -3.00 1.10
N LEU A 113 -12.30 -2.72 0.06
CA LEU A 113 -13.04 -1.45 -0.10
C LEU A 113 -13.93 -1.17 1.12
N GLY A 114 -14.81 -2.11 1.45
CA GLY A 114 -15.72 -1.98 2.58
C GLY A 114 -14.97 -1.86 3.91
N ALA A 115 -13.91 -2.65 4.10
CA ALA A 115 -13.11 -2.60 5.32
C ALA A 115 -12.45 -1.23 5.55
N TYR A 116 -11.92 -0.61 4.51
CA TYR A 116 -11.31 0.73 4.61
C TYR A 116 -12.34 1.83 4.87
N GLU A 117 -13.55 1.71 4.33
CA GLU A 117 -14.63 2.67 4.59
C GLU A 117 -15.09 2.59 6.05
N VAL A 118 -15.38 1.39 6.56
CA VAL A 118 -15.75 1.17 7.97
C VAL A 118 -14.65 1.65 8.91
N SER A 119 -13.40 1.30 8.64
CA SER A 119 -12.25 1.74 9.44
C SER A 119 -12.15 3.27 9.51
N ARG A 120 -12.41 3.96 8.43
CA ARG A 120 -12.40 5.42 8.39
C ARG A 120 -13.56 6.03 9.18
N GLU A 121 -14.75 5.49 9.04
CA GLU A 121 -15.94 5.93 9.79
C GLU A 121 -15.74 5.76 11.31
N MET A 122 -15.21 4.63 11.72
CA MET A 122 -14.89 4.35 13.14
C MET A 122 -13.87 5.31 13.74
N ARG A 123 -12.99 5.87 12.92
CA ARG A 123 -12.00 6.89 13.35
C ARG A 123 -12.54 8.33 13.30
N GLY A 124 -13.85 8.52 13.10
CA GLY A 124 -14.47 9.86 13.10
C GLY A 124 -14.32 10.63 11.78
N GLY A 125 -13.93 9.97 10.70
CA GLY A 125 -13.84 10.58 9.39
C GLY A 125 -15.22 10.87 8.79
N THR A 126 -15.52 12.15 8.49
CA THR A 126 -16.71 12.53 7.74
C THR A 126 -16.70 11.89 6.35
N ALA A 127 -17.87 11.40 5.91
CA ALA A 127 -18.05 10.78 4.60
C ALA A 127 -17.66 11.77 3.47
N CYS A 128 -16.49 11.59 2.88
CA CYS A 128 -16.14 12.29 1.65
C CYS A 128 -16.71 11.52 0.47
N CYS A 129 -17.66 12.15 -0.22
CA CYS A 129 -18.25 11.85 -1.52
C CYS A 129 -18.26 10.38 -1.96
N ARG A 130 -19.43 9.77 -1.84
CA ARG A 130 -19.81 8.61 -2.65
C ARG A 130 -19.81 9.06 -4.13
N SER A 131 -18.77 8.77 -4.89
CA SER A 131 -18.92 8.72 -6.33
C SER A 131 -19.73 7.46 -6.64
N ALA A 132 -20.99 7.66 -7.01
CA ALA A 132 -21.91 6.62 -7.41
C ALA A 132 -21.29 5.79 -8.55
N ARG A 133 -20.91 4.55 -8.28
CA ARG A 133 -20.84 3.56 -9.35
C ARG A 133 -22.27 3.18 -9.70
N SER A 134 -22.72 3.63 -10.86
CA SER A 134 -23.87 3.06 -11.54
C SER A 134 -23.53 1.61 -11.87
N VAL A 135 -24.06 0.68 -11.08
CA VAL A 135 -24.12 -0.72 -11.46
C VAL A 135 -25.15 -0.78 -12.59
N ARG A 136 -24.71 -0.94 -13.82
CA ARG A 136 -25.61 -1.35 -14.91
C ARG A 136 -25.80 -2.85 -14.80
N ALA A 137 -27.05 -3.21 -14.60
CA ALA A 137 -27.56 -4.55 -14.77
C ALA A 137 -27.43 -5.01 -16.22
#